data_0ef32efe0046e02c201d0304ff639c06
#
_entry.id   0ef32efe0046e02c201d0304ff639c06
#
_cell.length_a   1.000
_cell.length_b   1.000
_cell.length_c   1.000
_cell.angle_alpha   90.00
_cell.angle_beta   90.00
_cell.angle_gamma   90.00
#
_symmetry.space_group_name_H-M   'P 1'
#
loop_
_entity.id
_entity.type
_entity.pdbx_description
1 polymer ?
#
loop_
_entity_poly.entity_id
_entity_poly.type
_entity_poly.pdbx_seq_one_letter_code
_entity_poly.pdbx_strand_id
1 'polypeptide(L)'
;DVYKRQVLHTVCGVLSVKAFAFLETGDAGNMSLFGGVFFMPVLYFISAKVSKRNIKAVFDIFTICMIFTVMCARVNCIVAGCCSGLVIPGTHVHFPTRELEILYYIVMLILLVPRVKKSKNPGSTYPLYMASYGAFRFLDEFFRTSSTGMLFHLSHVWAAIAFAAGLSIYIEINARNHQRKKVIKE
;
A
#
# COMPACT_ATOMS: atom_id res chain seq x y z
N ASP A 1 -10.07 11.36 -22.68
CA ASP A 1 -8.79 11.50 -21.96
C ASP A 1 -8.74 10.87 -20.55
N VAL A 2 -9.88 10.72 -19.86
CA VAL A 2 -9.94 10.04 -18.55
C VAL A 2 -9.58 8.56 -18.71
N TYR A 3 -10.15 7.87 -19.70
CA TYR A 3 -9.87 6.45 -19.96
C TYR A 3 -8.40 6.19 -20.32
N LYS A 4 -7.77 7.04 -21.13
CA LYS A 4 -6.35 6.93 -21.46
C LYS A 4 -5.47 6.99 -20.22
N ARG A 5 -5.81 7.86 -19.27
CA ARG A 5 -5.09 7.97 -18.00
C ARG A 5 -5.30 6.76 -17.09
N GLN A 6 -6.53 6.22 -17.03
CA GLN A 6 -6.81 5.01 -16.29
C GLN A 6 -6.00 3.82 -16.82
N VAL A 7 -5.99 3.63 -18.15
CA VAL A 7 -5.20 2.59 -18.79
C VAL A 7 -3.72 2.77 -18.47
N LEU A 8 -3.18 4.00 -18.58
CA LEU A 8 -1.80 4.30 -18.27
C LEU A 8 -1.45 3.96 -16.82
N HIS A 9 -2.28 4.38 -15.85
CA HIS A 9 -2.05 4.06 -14.43
C HIS A 9 -2.11 2.55 -14.16
N THR A 10 -3.03 1.84 -14.80
CA THR A 10 -3.13 0.38 -14.65
C THR A 10 -1.89 -0.31 -15.19
N VAL A 11 -1.47 0.03 -16.41
CA VAL A 11 -0.26 -0.54 -17.04
C VAL A 11 0.98 -0.23 -16.21
N CYS A 12 1.18 1.02 -15.83
CA CYS A 12 2.32 1.41 -15.00
C CYS A 12 2.27 0.75 -13.61
N GLY A 13 1.09 0.57 -13.03
CA GLY A 13 0.91 -0.15 -11.77
C GLY A 13 1.35 -1.61 -11.86
N VAL A 14 0.90 -2.32 -12.89
CA VAL A 14 1.31 -3.72 -13.13
C VAL A 14 2.80 -3.82 -13.40
N LEU A 15 3.36 -2.92 -14.22
CA LEU A 15 4.79 -2.89 -14.52
C LEU A 15 5.62 -2.63 -13.26
N SER A 16 5.20 -1.70 -12.39
CA SER A 16 5.92 -1.39 -11.14
C SER A 16 5.95 -2.58 -10.18
N VAL A 17 4.83 -3.29 -10.03
CA VAL A 17 4.71 -4.48 -9.18
C VAL A 17 5.58 -5.63 -9.71
N LYS A 18 5.62 -5.84 -11.03
CA LYS A 18 6.47 -6.85 -11.68
C LYS A 18 7.95 -6.48 -11.64
N ALA A 19 8.30 -5.23 -11.95
CA ALA A 19 9.67 -4.76 -11.91
C ALA A 19 10.28 -4.89 -10.51
N PHE A 20 9.52 -4.55 -9.47
CA PHE A 20 9.98 -4.69 -8.10
C PHE A 20 10.14 -6.16 -7.69
N ALA A 21 9.21 -7.04 -8.08
CA ALA A 21 9.33 -8.47 -7.84
C ALA A 21 10.57 -9.05 -8.53
N PHE A 22 10.85 -8.63 -9.76
CA PHE A 22 12.06 -9.03 -10.48
C PHE A 22 13.33 -8.58 -9.76
N LEU A 23 13.37 -7.35 -9.24
CA LEU A 23 14.49 -6.85 -8.45
C LEU A 23 14.68 -7.62 -7.13
N GLU A 24 13.58 -8.12 -6.54
CA GLU A 24 13.58 -8.83 -5.26
C GLU A 24 13.95 -10.31 -5.42
N THR A 25 13.45 -10.99 -6.44
CA THR A 25 13.53 -12.45 -6.58
C THR A 25 14.27 -12.93 -7.84
N GLY A 26 14.54 -12.03 -8.80
CA GLY A 26 15.06 -12.39 -10.12
C GLY A 26 14.04 -13.07 -11.06
N ASP A 27 12.78 -13.24 -10.62
CA ASP A 27 11.72 -13.90 -11.38
C ASP A 27 10.66 -12.90 -11.82
N ALA A 28 10.45 -12.80 -13.14
CA ALA A 28 9.44 -11.92 -13.75
C ALA A 28 8.00 -12.46 -13.63
N GLY A 29 7.81 -13.71 -13.22
CA GLY A 29 6.50 -14.32 -12.98
C GLY A 29 5.82 -13.82 -11.69
N ASN A 30 6.62 -13.40 -10.72
CA ASN A 30 6.15 -12.95 -9.42
C ASN A 30 5.61 -11.51 -9.45
N MET A 31 4.86 -11.15 -8.39
CA MET A 31 4.35 -9.80 -8.16
C MET A 31 4.63 -9.38 -6.72
N SER A 32 5.26 -8.22 -6.52
CA SER A 32 5.50 -7.65 -5.21
C SER A 32 4.70 -6.38 -5.02
N LEU A 33 3.85 -6.35 -3.99
CA LEU A 33 3.03 -5.18 -3.68
C LEU A 33 3.87 -3.96 -3.29
N PHE A 34 5.10 -4.16 -2.80
CA PHE A 34 6.02 -3.07 -2.52
C PHE A 34 6.33 -2.23 -3.76
N GLY A 35 6.32 -2.82 -4.95
CA GLY A 35 6.41 -2.07 -6.21
C GLY A 35 5.29 -1.03 -6.34
N GLY A 36 4.06 -1.39 -5.99
CA GLY A 36 2.96 -0.43 -5.91
C GLY A 36 3.19 0.65 -4.85
N VAL A 37 3.60 0.25 -3.65
CA VAL A 37 3.82 1.19 -2.54
C VAL A 37 4.92 2.21 -2.83
N PHE A 38 6.01 1.84 -3.48
CA PHE A 38 7.12 2.75 -3.73
C PHE A 38 7.03 3.51 -5.05
N PHE A 39 6.51 2.90 -6.12
CA PHE A 39 6.47 3.53 -7.44
C PHE A 39 5.18 4.29 -7.75
N MET A 40 4.04 3.86 -7.21
CA MET A 40 2.77 4.56 -7.49
C MET A 40 2.74 6.03 -7.03
N PRO A 41 3.41 6.46 -5.93
CA PRO A 41 3.50 7.87 -5.58
C PRO A 41 4.08 8.76 -6.68
N VAL A 42 5.08 8.24 -7.41
CA VAL A 42 5.69 8.97 -8.54
C VAL A 42 4.64 9.21 -9.63
N LEU A 43 3.85 8.19 -9.96
CA LEU A 43 2.76 8.30 -10.93
C LEU A 43 1.65 9.25 -10.48
N TYR A 44 1.30 9.23 -9.17
CA TYR A 44 0.31 10.15 -8.62
C TYR A 44 0.80 11.60 -8.70
N PHE A 45 2.08 11.83 -8.42
CA PHE A 45 2.69 13.15 -8.55
C PHE A 45 2.68 13.65 -10.01
N ILE A 46 3.11 12.81 -10.95
CA ILE A 46 3.10 13.13 -12.39
C ILE A 46 1.67 13.42 -12.85
N SER A 47 0.72 12.56 -12.47
CA SER A 47 -0.69 12.70 -12.83
C SER A 47 -1.30 14.01 -12.30
N ALA A 48 -0.99 14.37 -11.06
CA ALA A 48 -1.43 15.62 -10.45
C ALA A 48 -0.88 16.84 -11.19
N LYS A 49 0.41 16.81 -11.55
CA LYS A 49 1.08 17.88 -12.31
C LYS A 49 0.48 18.05 -13.70
N VAL A 50 0.37 16.96 -14.46
CA VAL A 50 -0.20 16.96 -15.83
C VAL A 50 -1.65 17.41 -15.83
N SER A 51 -2.43 17.02 -14.83
CA SER A 51 -3.83 17.39 -14.69
C SER A 51 -4.06 18.77 -14.07
N LYS A 52 -2.99 19.49 -13.65
CA LYS A 52 -3.07 20.75 -12.91
C LYS A 52 -4.00 20.67 -11.68
N ARG A 53 -4.03 19.51 -11.02
CA ARG A 53 -4.85 19.26 -9.85
C ARG A 53 -4.03 19.40 -8.57
N ASN A 54 -4.73 19.62 -7.45
CA ASN A 54 -4.09 19.65 -6.14
C ASN A 54 -3.45 18.28 -5.82
N ILE A 55 -2.13 18.24 -5.70
CA ILE A 55 -1.35 17.03 -5.46
C ILE A 55 -1.87 16.28 -4.22
N LYS A 56 -2.16 17.01 -3.15
CA LYS A 56 -2.65 16.40 -1.89
C LYS A 56 -3.98 15.67 -2.07
N ALA A 57 -4.92 16.28 -2.80
CA ALA A 57 -6.21 15.67 -3.09
C ALA A 57 -6.08 14.44 -3.99
N VAL A 58 -5.19 14.50 -4.98
CA VAL A 58 -4.90 13.37 -5.87
C VAL A 58 -4.34 12.19 -5.06
N PHE A 59 -3.35 12.41 -4.20
CA PHE A 59 -2.79 11.38 -3.35
C PHE A 59 -3.84 10.75 -2.43
N ASP A 60 -4.68 11.55 -1.80
CA ASP A 60 -5.72 11.06 -0.88
C ASP A 60 -6.73 10.16 -1.60
N ILE A 61 -7.20 10.57 -2.79
CA ILE A 61 -8.19 9.81 -3.56
C ILE A 61 -7.57 8.53 -4.14
N PHE A 62 -6.39 8.64 -4.77
CA PHE A 62 -5.75 7.46 -5.39
C PHE A 62 -5.31 6.42 -4.35
N THR A 63 -4.98 6.85 -3.12
CA THR A 63 -4.70 5.91 -2.03
C THR A 63 -5.91 5.03 -1.73
N ILE A 64 -7.10 5.63 -1.64
CA ILE A 64 -8.34 4.85 -1.41
C ILE A 64 -8.59 3.87 -2.56
N CYS A 65 -8.44 4.32 -3.81
CA CYS A 65 -8.57 3.46 -4.99
C CYS A 65 -7.55 2.31 -4.97
N MET A 66 -6.31 2.59 -4.60
CA MET A 66 -5.25 1.57 -4.49
C MET A 66 -5.59 0.53 -3.44
N ILE A 67 -6.00 0.93 -2.23
CA ILE A 67 -6.38 0.01 -1.16
C ILE A 67 -7.52 -0.91 -1.62
N PHE A 68 -8.54 -0.36 -2.26
CA PHE A 68 -9.65 -1.14 -2.79
C PHE A 68 -9.20 -2.14 -3.87
N THR A 69 -8.35 -1.70 -4.80
CA THR A 69 -7.81 -2.56 -5.87
C THR A 69 -7.01 -3.73 -5.30
N VAL A 70 -6.15 -3.46 -4.31
CA VAL A 70 -5.34 -4.51 -3.68
C VAL A 70 -6.21 -5.48 -2.88
N MET A 71 -7.25 -4.99 -2.20
CA MET A 71 -8.24 -5.84 -1.53
C MET A 71 -8.89 -6.80 -2.52
N CYS A 72 -9.35 -6.31 -3.68
CA CYS A 72 -9.93 -7.15 -4.72
C CYS A 72 -8.92 -8.20 -5.26
N ALA A 73 -7.64 -7.81 -5.41
CA ALA A 73 -6.59 -8.73 -5.80
C ALA A 73 -6.39 -9.86 -4.78
N ARG A 74 -6.52 -9.58 -3.47
CA ARG A 74 -6.45 -10.62 -2.41
C ARG A 74 -7.66 -11.56 -2.42
N VAL A 75 -8.84 -11.05 -2.72
CA VAL A 75 -10.02 -11.92 -2.94
C VAL A 75 -9.75 -12.89 -4.10
N ASN A 76 -9.15 -12.41 -5.20
CA ASN A 76 -8.77 -13.28 -6.30
C ASN A 76 -7.73 -14.34 -5.89
N CYS A 77 -6.78 -14.01 -5.00
CA CYS A 77 -5.83 -15.00 -4.45
C CYS A 77 -6.52 -16.12 -3.66
N ILE A 78 -7.62 -15.83 -2.97
CA ILE A 78 -8.42 -16.86 -2.28
C ILE A 78 -9.04 -17.80 -3.30
N VAL A 79 -9.67 -17.26 -4.34
CA VAL A 79 -10.30 -18.06 -5.42
C VAL A 79 -9.28 -18.91 -6.16
N ALA A 80 -8.10 -18.36 -6.44
CA ALA A 80 -7.00 -19.05 -7.12
C ALA A 80 -6.25 -20.06 -6.22
N GLY A 81 -6.52 -20.11 -4.91
CA GLY A 81 -5.83 -21.01 -3.98
C GLY A 81 -4.35 -20.70 -3.76
N CYS A 82 -3.87 -19.49 -4.15
CA CYS A 82 -2.46 -19.10 -4.01
C CYS A 82 -2.20 -18.27 -2.72
N CYS A 83 -0.91 -18.10 -2.39
CA CYS A 83 -0.46 -17.21 -1.31
C CYS A 83 -1.02 -17.53 0.10
N SER A 84 -1.27 -18.81 0.38
CA SER A 84 -1.62 -19.26 1.74
C SER A 84 -0.45 -19.09 2.70
N GLY A 85 -0.75 -18.92 4.00
CA GLY A 85 0.25 -18.86 5.05
C GLY A 85 0.89 -20.20 5.39
N LEU A 86 1.75 -20.21 6.40
CA LEU A 86 2.37 -21.42 6.95
C LEU A 86 1.32 -22.44 7.40
N VAL A 87 1.64 -23.73 7.25
CA VAL A 87 0.81 -24.80 7.83
C VAL A 87 0.93 -24.74 9.35
N ILE A 88 -0.20 -24.71 10.04
CA ILE A 88 -0.23 -24.69 11.50
C ILE A 88 0.28 -26.06 12.01
N PRO A 89 1.31 -26.10 12.87
CA PRO A 89 1.85 -27.36 13.37
C PRO A 89 0.77 -28.28 13.97
N GLY A 90 0.78 -29.54 13.56
CA GLY A 90 -0.20 -30.54 14.02
C GLY A 90 -1.57 -30.49 13.31
N THR A 91 -1.72 -29.66 12.28
CA THR A 91 -2.94 -29.56 11.48
C THR A 91 -2.61 -29.54 9.98
N HIS A 92 -3.63 -29.77 9.12
CA HIS A 92 -3.51 -29.56 7.66
C HIS A 92 -4.03 -28.18 7.24
N VAL A 93 -4.23 -27.26 8.21
CA VAL A 93 -4.81 -25.95 7.97
C VAL A 93 -3.67 -24.93 7.79
N HIS A 94 -3.78 -24.09 6.77
CA HIS A 94 -2.88 -22.95 6.56
C HIS A 94 -3.29 -21.75 7.39
N PHE A 95 -2.31 -20.96 7.84
CA PHE A 95 -2.57 -19.70 8.51
C PHE A 95 -3.26 -18.72 7.54
N PRO A 96 -4.35 -18.06 7.93
CA PRO A 96 -5.22 -17.27 7.03
C PRO A 96 -4.64 -15.86 6.72
N THR A 97 -3.42 -15.80 6.16
CA THR A 97 -2.76 -14.53 5.83
C THR A 97 -3.56 -13.68 4.83
N ARG A 98 -4.16 -14.32 3.81
CA ARG A 98 -4.97 -13.64 2.79
C ARG A 98 -6.20 -12.96 3.38
N GLU A 99 -6.88 -13.69 4.25
CA GLU A 99 -8.10 -13.26 4.95
C GLU A 99 -7.78 -12.09 5.90
N LEU A 100 -6.65 -12.19 6.61
CA LEU A 100 -6.15 -11.11 7.47
C LEU A 100 -5.77 -9.86 6.68
N GLU A 101 -5.14 -10.01 5.51
CA GLU A 101 -4.86 -8.89 4.63
C GLU A 101 -6.15 -8.22 4.14
N ILE A 102 -7.18 -8.99 3.75
CA ILE A 102 -8.48 -8.43 3.34
C ILE A 102 -9.12 -7.66 4.49
N LEU A 103 -9.13 -8.25 5.69
CA LEU A 103 -9.65 -7.58 6.89
C LEU A 103 -8.90 -6.27 7.16
N TYR A 104 -7.58 -6.28 7.07
CA TYR A 104 -6.75 -5.08 7.18
C TYR A 104 -7.18 -4.00 6.18
N TYR A 105 -7.36 -4.33 4.90
CA TYR A 105 -7.77 -3.36 3.88
C TYR A 105 -9.19 -2.83 4.13
N ILE A 106 -10.12 -3.67 4.59
CA ILE A 106 -11.48 -3.23 4.98
C ILE A 106 -11.39 -2.20 6.12
N VAL A 107 -10.62 -2.50 7.16
CA VAL A 107 -10.41 -1.57 8.30
C VAL A 107 -9.80 -0.26 7.81
N MET A 108 -8.79 -0.32 6.95
CA MET A 108 -8.17 0.89 6.38
C MET A 108 -9.15 1.72 5.56
N LEU A 109 -10.02 1.10 4.76
CA LEU A 109 -11.06 1.82 4.01
C LEU A 109 -12.06 2.50 4.95
N ILE A 110 -12.52 1.79 5.99
CA ILE A 110 -13.45 2.35 6.99
C ILE A 110 -12.84 3.57 7.69
N LEU A 111 -11.55 3.55 7.99
CA LEU A 111 -10.85 4.65 8.67
C LEU A 111 -10.50 5.81 7.73
N LEU A 112 -10.05 5.52 6.51
CA LEU A 112 -9.49 6.53 5.62
C LEU A 112 -10.54 7.22 4.75
N VAL A 113 -11.62 6.55 4.32
CA VAL A 113 -12.67 7.16 3.49
C VAL A 113 -13.34 8.35 4.18
N PRO A 114 -13.80 8.25 5.46
CA PRO A 114 -14.34 9.41 6.16
C PRO A 114 -13.32 10.52 6.38
N ARG A 115 -12.04 10.16 6.56
CA ARG A 115 -10.95 11.12 6.75
C ARG A 115 -10.73 11.95 5.48
N VAL A 116 -10.73 11.32 4.31
CA VAL A 116 -10.59 11.98 3.01
C VAL A 116 -11.82 12.86 2.74
N LYS A 117 -13.03 12.35 2.93
CA LYS A 117 -14.28 13.10 2.75
C LYS A 117 -14.33 14.37 3.63
N LYS A 118 -13.87 14.29 4.86
CA LYS A 118 -13.83 15.45 5.79
C LYS A 118 -12.62 16.36 5.59
N SER A 119 -11.73 16.05 4.64
CA SER A 119 -10.49 16.80 4.36
C SER A 119 -9.70 17.21 5.60
N LYS A 120 -9.68 16.36 6.63
CA LYS A 120 -9.11 16.71 7.95
C LYS A 120 -7.63 17.08 7.87
N ASN A 121 -6.83 16.35 7.07
CA ASN A 121 -5.41 16.61 6.86
C ASN A 121 -5.03 16.22 5.43
N PRO A 122 -5.20 17.13 4.44
CA PRO A 122 -4.97 16.83 3.04
C PRO A 122 -3.54 16.34 2.78
N GLY A 123 -3.41 15.24 2.02
CA GLY A 123 -2.12 14.66 1.64
C GLY A 123 -1.52 13.71 2.68
N SER A 124 -2.19 13.49 3.83
CA SER A 124 -1.68 12.61 4.88
C SER A 124 -2.18 11.16 4.76
N THR A 125 -3.09 10.87 3.83
CA THR A 125 -3.72 9.55 3.68
C THR A 125 -2.71 8.52 3.20
N TYR A 126 -1.93 8.86 2.17
CA TYR A 126 -0.92 7.95 1.62
C TYR A 126 0.19 7.59 2.63
N PRO A 127 0.85 8.55 3.30
CA PRO A 127 1.87 8.22 4.29
C PRO A 127 1.33 7.43 5.47
N LEU A 128 0.10 7.70 5.90
CA LEU A 128 -0.55 6.92 6.95
C LEU A 128 -0.80 5.48 6.52
N TYR A 129 -1.30 5.29 5.28
CA TYR A 129 -1.45 3.95 4.71
C TYR A 129 -0.09 3.23 4.59
N MET A 130 0.94 3.91 4.07
CA MET A 130 2.27 3.35 3.90
C MET A 130 2.88 2.90 5.24
N ALA A 131 2.75 3.72 6.30
CA ALA A 131 3.20 3.36 7.64
C ALA A 131 2.42 2.18 8.21
N SER A 132 1.08 2.23 8.18
CA SER A 132 0.25 1.14 8.71
C SER A 132 0.45 -0.17 7.95
N TYR A 133 0.59 -0.09 6.61
CA TYR A 133 0.87 -1.26 5.78
C TYR A 133 2.25 -1.86 6.09
N GLY A 134 3.27 -1.02 6.26
CA GLY A 134 4.61 -1.48 6.64
C GLY A 134 4.59 -2.24 7.97
N ALA A 135 3.91 -1.71 9.00
CA ALA A 135 3.76 -2.37 10.29
C ALA A 135 2.99 -3.69 10.16
N PHE A 136 1.82 -3.67 9.49
CA PHE A 136 1.02 -4.87 9.28
C PHE A 136 1.79 -5.93 8.49
N ARG A 137 2.44 -5.55 7.39
CA ARG A 137 3.17 -6.45 6.52
C ARG A 137 4.39 -7.07 7.20
N PHE A 138 5.06 -6.31 8.07
CA PHE A 138 6.17 -6.82 8.88
C PHE A 138 5.73 -7.96 9.79
N LEU A 139 4.56 -7.85 10.40
CA LEU A 139 3.99 -8.90 11.26
C LEU A 139 3.44 -10.07 10.44
N ASP A 140 2.73 -9.81 9.35
CA ASP A 140 2.12 -10.82 8.50
C ASP A 140 3.17 -11.72 7.84
N GLU A 141 4.35 -11.18 7.51
CA GLU A 141 5.42 -11.94 6.86
C GLU A 141 5.94 -13.11 7.69
N PHE A 142 5.88 -13.05 9.03
CA PHE A 142 6.23 -14.19 9.89
C PHE A 142 5.31 -15.39 9.72
N PHE A 143 4.08 -15.17 9.26
CA PHE A 143 3.06 -16.21 9.06
C PHE A 143 2.95 -16.66 7.60
N ARG A 144 3.72 -16.06 6.69
CA ARG A 144 3.74 -16.45 5.28
C ARG A 144 4.70 -17.62 5.06
N THR A 145 4.31 -18.46 4.08
CA THR A 145 5.18 -19.55 3.65
C THR A 145 6.40 -18.99 2.93
N SER A 146 7.56 -19.17 3.52
CA SER A 146 8.83 -18.82 2.92
C SER A 146 9.49 -20.05 2.30
N SER A 147 9.96 -19.92 1.07
CA SER A 147 10.73 -20.96 0.38
C SER A 147 12.14 -21.13 0.96
N THR A 148 12.62 -20.18 1.75
CA THR A 148 14.02 -20.11 2.20
C THR A 148 14.25 -20.56 3.63
N GLY A 149 13.20 -20.84 4.42
CA GLY A 149 13.34 -21.30 5.83
C GLY A 149 13.97 -20.28 6.79
N MET A 150 14.27 -19.05 6.35
CA MET A 150 14.84 -18.00 7.19
C MET A 150 13.75 -17.23 7.91
N LEU A 151 14.00 -16.82 9.17
CA LEU A 151 13.08 -16.00 9.97
C LEU A 151 12.93 -14.58 9.44
N PHE A 152 13.96 -14.03 8.81
CA PHE A 152 13.96 -12.70 8.23
C PHE A 152 14.21 -12.76 6.73
N HIS A 153 13.30 -12.15 5.96
CA HIS A 153 13.36 -12.06 4.51
C HIS A 153 13.53 -10.61 4.09
N LEU A 154 13.92 -10.42 2.84
CA LEU A 154 14.01 -9.10 2.22
C LEU A 154 12.69 -8.31 2.35
N SER A 155 11.56 -8.99 2.36
CA SER A 155 10.24 -8.40 2.59
C SER A 155 10.10 -7.70 3.95
N HIS A 156 10.74 -8.21 5.02
CA HIS A 156 10.77 -7.52 6.32
C HIS A 156 11.52 -6.20 6.25
N VAL A 157 12.62 -6.15 5.50
CA VAL A 157 13.40 -4.92 5.31
C VAL A 157 12.55 -3.88 4.58
N TRP A 158 11.89 -4.26 3.49
CA TRP A 158 10.99 -3.36 2.76
C TRP A 158 9.80 -2.89 3.61
N ALA A 159 9.24 -3.78 4.42
CA ALA A 159 8.17 -3.42 5.35
C ALA A 159 8.62 -2.41 6.40
N ALA A 160 9.83 -2.59 6.98
CA ALA A 160 10.42 -1.65 7.92
C ALA A 160 10.72 -0.29 7.27
N ILE A 161 11.26 -0.28 6.05
CA ILE A 161 11.49 0.95 5.28
C ILE A 161 10.16 1.68 5.00
N ALA A 162 9.14 0.95 4.57
CA ALA A 162 7.81 1.52 4.32
C ALA A 162 7.20 2.13 5.59
N PHE A 163 7.34 1.43 6.73
CA PHE A 163 6.90 1.95 8.03
C PHE A 163 7.62 3.24 8.41
N ALA A 164 8.95 3.23 8.40
CA ALA A 164 9.76 4.37 8.81
C ALA A 164 9.55 5.59 7.90
N ALA A 165 9.57 5.39 6.58
CA ALA A 165 9.35 6.45 5.61
C ALA A 165 7.91 6.99 5.69
N GLY A 166 6.91 6.11 5.76
CA GLY A 166 5.51 6.51 5.90
C GLY A 166 5.27 7.32 7.17
N LEU A 167 5.81 6.88 8.31
CA LEU A 167 5.67 7.58 9.58
C LEU A 167 6.34 8.96 9.57
N SER A 168 7.57 9.05 9.04
CA SER A 168 8.31 10.30 8.94
C SER A 168 7.57 11.34 8.10
N ILE A 169 7.12 10.94 6.90
CA ILE A 169 6.35 11.82 6.01
C ILE A 169 5.00 12.21 6.63
N TYR A 170 4.34 11.28 7.34
CA TYR A 170 3.07 11.56 8.01
C TYR A 170 3.22 12.61 9.11
N ILE A 171 4.26 12.50 9.95
CA ILE A 171 4.56 13.48 11.01
C ILE A 171 4.83 14.84 10.40
N GLU A 172 5.66 14.91 9.36
CA GLU A 172 6.01 16.17 8.69
C GLU A 172 4.78 16.87 8.09
N ILE A 173 3.93 16.12 7.36
CA ILE A 173 2.71 16.69 6.76
C ILE A 173 1.75 17.20 7.84
N ASN A 174 1.59 16.47 8.96
CA ASN A 174 0.73 16.90 10.05
C ASN A 174 1.27 18.15 10.73
N ALA A 175 2.57 18.23 10.98
CA ALA A 175 3.20 19.43 11.55
C ALA A 175 2.99 20.66 10.65
N ARG A 176 3.24 20.53 9.35
CA ARG A 176 3.00 21.61 8.37
C ARG A 176 1.53 22.03 8.28
N ASN A 177 0.62 21.06 8.30
CA ASN A 177 -0.83 21.35 8.26
C ASN A 177 -1.31 22.04 9.55
N HIS A 178 -0.72 21.68 10.70
CA HIS A 178 -1.03 22.32 11.98
C HIS A 178 -0.56 23.78 12.03
N GLN A 179 0.67 24.04 11.57
CA GLN A 179 1.22 25.42 11.49
C GLN A 179 0.37 26.31 10.57
N ARG A 180 -0.03 25.82 9.39
CA ARG A 180 -0.91 26.57 8.48
C ARG A 180 -2.26 26.92 9.10
N LYS A 181 -2.83 26.04 9.92
CA LYS A 181 -4.10 26.33 10.62
C LYS A 181 -3.95 27.38 11.71
N LYS A 182 -2.78 27.52 12.34
CA LYS A 182 -2.50 28.58 13.30
C LYS A 182 -2.43 29.95 12.62
N VAL A 183 -1.64 30.05 11.53
CA VAL A 183 -1.47 31.31 10.76
C VAL A 183 -2.78 31.84 10.17
N ILE A 184 -3.75 30.99 9.86
CA ILE A 184 -5.06 31.42 9.30
C ILE A 184 -6.02 31.89 10.41
N LYS A 185 -5.75 31.56 11.67
CA LYS A 185 -6.58 31.95 12.82
C LYS A 185 -6.11 33.25 13.51
N GLU A 186 -4.91 33.71 13.23
CA GLU A 186 -4.34 35.00 13.56
C GLU A 186 -4.68 36.06 12.48
#